data_803149fed00aaf7a2470ad01c6b2f849
#
_entry.id   803149fed00aaf7a2470ad01c6b2f849
#
_cell.length_a   1.000
_cell.length_b   1.000
_cell.length_c   1.000
_cell.angle_alpha   90.00
_cell.angle_beta   90.00
_cell.angle_gamma   90.00
#
_symmetry.space_group_name_H-M   'P 1'
#
loop_
_entity.id
_entity.type
_entity.pdbx_description
1 polymer ?
#
loop_
_entity_poly.entity_id
_entity_poly.type
_entity_poly.pdbx_seq_one_letter_code
_entity_poly.pdbx_strand_id
1 'polypeptide(L)' 'MNRSEQLNALRADVDALARADEAAVLAALPQWDSLAILLVVSHFEHVYEREITGAQVRACRTVGDLLDLLSPLS' A
#
# COMPACT_ATOMS: atom_id res chain seq x y z
N MET A 1 14.78 2.04 -5.92
CA MET A 1 14.08 2.58 -4.72
C MET A 1 14.07 1.52 -3.65
N ASN A 2 14.55 1.83 -2.44
CA ASN A 2 14.54 0.85 -1.35
C ASN A 2 13.17 0.83 -0.65
N ARG A 3 12.99 -0.11 0.27
CA ARG A 3 11.71 -0.32 0.92
C ARG A 3 11.26 0.88 1.74
N SER A 4 12.19 1.55 2.39
CA SER A 4 11.89 2.77 3.17
C SER A 4 11.37 3.89 2.28
N GLU A 5 11.98 4.06 1.12
CA GLU A 5 11.53 5.06 0.15
C GLU A 5 10.17 4.69 -0.43
N GLN A 6 9.94 3.40 -0.69
CA GLN A 6 8.64 2.92 -1.16
C GLN A 6 7.55 3.21 -0.14
N LEU A 7 7.83 2.97 1.13
CA LEU A 7 6.89 3.26 2.21
C LEU A 7 6.59 4.76 2.28
N ASN A 8 7.62 5.58 2.23
CA ASN A 8 7.43 7.03 2.31
C ASN A 8 6.60 7.57 1.15
N ALA A 9 6.83 7.06 -0.06
CA ALA A 9 6.05 7.46 -1.24
C ALA A 9 4.58 7.05 -1.09
N LEU A 10 4.34 5.85 -0.58
CA LEU A 10 2.98 5.36 -0.36
C LEU A 10 2.25 6.21 0.69
N ARG A 11 2.94 6.53 1.78
CA ARG A 11 2.37 7.36 2.85
C ARG A 11 2.01 8.76 2.37
N ALA A 12 2.80 9.30 1.43
CA ALA A 12 2.54 10.63 0.88
C ALA A 12 1.30 10.65 -0.01
N ASP A 13 1.03 9.55 -0.71
CA ASP A 13 -0.10 9.47 -1.66
C ASP A 13 -1.40 8.99 -1.03
N VAL A 14 -1.33 8.21 0.03
CA VAL A 14 -2.52 7.61 0.64
C VAL A 14 -2.65 8.12 2.07
N ASP A 15 -3.58 9.04 2.28
CA ASP A 15 -3.78 9.69 3.58
C ASP A 15 -4.04 8.70 4.71
N ALA A 16 -4.77 7.63 4.43
CA ALA A 16 -5.05 6.60 5.43
C ALA A 16 -3.77 5.96 5.97
N LEU A 17 -2.68 6.01 5.21
CA LEU A 17 -1.40 5.42 5.58
C LEU A 17 -0.37 6.44 6.04
N ALA A 18 -0.75 7.71 6.15
CA ALA A 18 0.21 8.81 6.41
C ALA A 18 1.06 8.61 7.66
N ARG A 19 0.53 7.91 8.66
CA ARG A 19 1.22 7.66 9.93
C ARG A 19 1.49 6.18 10.17
N ALA A 20 1.29 5.35 9.16
CA ALA A 20 1.46 3.91 9.30
C ALA A 20 2.90 3.52 9.00
N ASP A 21 3.42 2.55 9.76
CA ASP A 21 4.69 1.91 9.43
C ASP A 21 4.41 0.54 8.79
N GLU A 22 5.46 -0.22 8.47
CA GLU A 22 5.29 -1.51 7.82
C GLU A 22 4.54 -2.53 8.68
N ALA A 23 4.63 -2.40 9.99
CA ALA A 23 3.97 -3.33 10.91
C ALA A 23 2.50 -2.98 11.15
N ALA A 24 2.05 -1.82 10.70
CA ALA A 24 0.67 -1.38 10.92
C ALA A 24 -0.32 -2.33 10.26
N VAL A 25 -1.34 -2.73 11.02
CA VAL A 25 -2.41 -3.60 10.52
C VAL A 25 -3.44 -2.73 9.83
N LEU A 26 -3.66 -2.98 8.54
CA LEU A 26 -4.54 -2.15 7.71
C LEU A 26 -5.95 -2.05 8.28
N ALA A 27 -6.51 -3.16 8.72
CA ALA A 27 -7.86 -3.19 9.26
C ALA A 27 -8.02 -2.36 10.54
N ALA A 28 -6.92 -2.06 11.23
CA ALA A 28 -6.94 -1.24 12.44
C ALA A 28 -6.85 0.26 12.15
N LEU A 29 -6.57 0.64 10.92
CA LEU A 29 -6.44 2.05 10.54
C LEU A 29 -7.83 2.66 10.36
N PRO A 30 -8.13 3.79 11.02
CA PRO A 30 -9.49 4.34 11.01
C PRO A 30 -9.99 4.82 9.64
N GLN A 31 -9.07 5.15 8.74
CA GLN A 31 -9.44 5.65 7.41
C GLN A 31 -9.24 4.61 6.30
N TRP A 32 -8.97 3.39 6.66
CA TRP A 32 -8.77 2.32 5.70
C TRP A 32 -10.12 1.82 5.17
N ASP A 33 -10.48 2.28 3.97
CA ASP A 33 -11.76 1.97 3.34
C ASP A 33 -11.55 1.71 1.83
N SER A 34 -12.64 1.60 1.09
CA SER A 34 -12.57 1.32 -0.35
C SER A 34 -11.82 2.41 -1.12
N LEU A 35 -11.94 3.66 -0.70
CA LEU A 35 -11.22 4.75 -1.35
C LEU A 35 -9.71 4.61 -1.12
N ALA A 36 -9.32 4.28 0.10
CA ALA A 36 -7.89 4.05 0.39
C ALA A 36 -7.33 2.91 -0.44
N ILE A 37 -8.11 1.84 -0.62
CA ILE A 37 -7.71 0.70 -1.44
C ILE A 37 -7.50 1.14 -2.90
N LEU A 38 -8.42 1.95 -3.44
CA LEU A 38 -8.28 2.48 -4.80
C LEU A 38 -7.05 3.35 -4.94
N LEU A 39 -6.74 4.14 -3.92
CA LEU A 39 -5.55 4.99 -3.94
C LEU A 39 -4.27 4.16 -3.95
N VAL A 40 -4.24 3.05 -3.23
CA VAL A 40 -3.09 2.14 -3.25
C VAL A 40 -2.92 1.52 -4.63
N VAL A 41 -4.00 1.03 -5.22
CA VAL A 41 -3.97 0.44 -6.57
C VAL A 41 -3.45 1.47 -7.58
N SER A 42 -4.00 2.68 -7.53
CA SER A 42 -3.62 3.77 -8.42
C SER A 42 -2.16 4.17 -8.24
N HIS A 43 -1.71 4.25 -6.98
CA HIS A 43 -0.32 4.59 -6.65
C HIS A 43 0.66 3.58 -7.26
N PHE A 44 0.38 2.28 -7.10
CA PHE A 44 1.26 1.25 -7.61
C PHE A 44 1.31 1.27 -9.14
N GLU A 45 0.17 1.48 -9.79
CA GLU A 45 0.12 1.58 -11.24
C GLU A 45 0.89 2.80 -11.75
N HIS A 46 0.66 3.95 -11.10
CA HIS A 46 1.21 5.22 -11.54
C HIS A 46 2.73 5.35 -11.30
N VAL A 47 3.18 4.92 -10.13
CA VAL A 47 4.59 5.09 -9.73
C VAL A 47 5.46 3.95 -10.24
N TYR A 48 4.96 2.73 -10.24
CA TYR A 48 5.75 1.53 -10.55
C TYR A 48 5.30 0.81 -11.81
N GLU A 49 4.27 1.32 -12.48
CA GLU A 49 3.65 0.66 -13.63
C GLU A 49 3.25 -0.78 -13.29
N ARG A 50 2.82 -0.99 -12.06
CA ARG A 50 2.46 -2.30 -11.54
C ARG A 50 0.96 -2.40 -11.41
N GLU A 51 0.35 -3.27 -12.21
CA GLU A 51 -1.09 -3.50 -12.13
C GLU A 51 -1.40 -4.47 -10.99
N ILE A 52 -2.10 -3.98 -9.98
CA ILE A 52 -2.61 -4.81 -8.90
C ILE A 52 -4.11 -4.60 -8.79
N THR A 53 -4.79 -5.53 -8.17
CA THR A 53 -6.25 -5.46 -8.02
C THR A 53 -6.62 -5.06 -6.61
N GLY A 54 -7.85 -4.56 -6.44
CA GLY A 54 -8.39 -4.31 -5.10
C GLY A 54 -8.42 -5.58 -4.25
N ALA A 55 -8.65 -6.74 -4.88
CA ALA A 55 -8.64 -8.01 -4.17
C ALA A 55 -7.26 -8.33 -3.60
N GLN A 56 -6.20 -8.04 -4.35
CA GLN A 56 -4.83 -8.24 -3.85
C GLN A 56 -4.54 -7.33 -2.65
N VAL A 57 -4.99 -6.09 -2.72
CA VAL A 57 -4.81 -5.14 -1.60
C VAL A 57 -5.61 -5.60 -0.37
N ARG A 58 -6.83 -6.07 -0.58
CA ARG A 58 -7.67 -6.56 0.54
C ARG A 58 -7.12 -7.82 1.18
N ALA A 59 -6.36 -8.61 0.45
CA ALA A 59 -5.73 -9.80 0.99
C ALA A 59 -4.54 -9.47 1.88
N CYS A 60 -4.03 -8.24 1.80
CA CYS A 60 -2.92 -7.80 2.64
C CYS A 60 -3.41 -7.51 4.05
N ARG A 61 -2.60 -7.90 5.02
CA ARG A 61 -2.91 -7.67 6.43
C ARG A 61 -2.23 -6.41 6.95
N THR A 62 -0.98 -6.17 6.53
CA THR A 62 -0.18 -5.05 7.01
C THR A 62 0.30 -4.21 5.85
N VAL A 63 0.83 -3.02 6.18
CA VAL A 63 1.46 -2.16 5.18
C VAL A 63 2.65 -2.87 4.52
N GLY A 64 3.41 -3.65 5.28
CA GLY A 64 4.50 -4.44 4.73
C GLY A 64 4.03 -5.41 3.65
N ASP A 65 2.86 -6.00 3.83
CA ASP A 65 2.27 -6.89 2.82
C ASP A 65 1.99 -6.13 1.52
N LEU A 66 1.56 -4.87 1.61
CA LEU A 66 1.36 -4.03 0.42
C LEU A 66 2.68 -3.84 -0.33
N LEU A 67 3.74 -3.56 0.40
CA LEU A 67 5.06 -3.37 -0.20
C LEU A 67 5.58 -4.66 -0.82
N ASP A 68 5.23 -5.80 -0.25
CA ASP A 68 5.60 -7.10 -0.79
C ASP A 68 5.02 -7.35 -2.18
N LEU A 69 3.91 -6.69 -2.52
CA LEU A 69 3.32 -6.79 -3.86
C LEU A 69 4.23 -6.20 -4.93
N LEU A 70 5.18 -5.37 -4.55
CA LEU A 70 6.15 -4.78 -5.47
C LEU A 70 7.35 -5.68 -5.69
N SER A 71 7.51 -6.72 -4.89
CA SER A 71 8.66 -7.62 -5.02
C SER A 71 8.50 -8.50 -6.26
N PRO A 72 9.53 -8.63 -7.09
CA PRO A 72 9.46 -9.48 -8.28
C PRO A 72 9.34 -10.98 -7.96
N LEU A 73 9.62 -11.37 -6.72
CA LEU A 73 9.58 -12.76 -6.30
C LEU A 73 8.27 -13.15 -5.60
N SER A 74 7.40 -12.21 -5.40
CA SER A 74 6.12 -12.47 -4.73
C SER A 74 5.04 -12.84 -5.72
#